data_1bd931234a937cccf8fc1f56857d5e58
#
_entry.id   1bd931234a937cccf8fc1f56857d5e58
#
_cell.length_a   1.000
_cell.length_b   1.000
_cell.length_c   1.000
_cell.angle_alpha   90.00
_cell.angle_beta   90.00
_cell.angle_gamma   90.00
#
_symmetry.space_group_name_H-M   'P 1'
#
loop_
_entity.id
_entity.type
_entity.pdbx_description
1 polymer ?
#
loop_
_entity_poly.entity_id
_entity_poly.type
_entity_poly.pdbx_seq_one_letter_code
_entity_poly.pdbx_strand_id
1 'polypeptide(L)'
;MASKLNTIGKSIAVVMVVVFASCTKYGYIDGGLSNGVHDCTMWEYFHTDSYNWDSTIIMIEHAGLKSLFDGTGEYKDITFFGLTSLSIRRYLLENGYERVTDIPEGKCKDILQKLIVPKRLMLEDVPRGNRLNTGGATFTEYDGMRCPALRGELFLWTFLKDYQGVPHAGGVVLNLASRNVEGAENEVIASSNIQTTTGVVHSLNYDFRFRNF
;
A
#
# COMPACT_ATOMS: atom_id res chain seq x y z
N MET A 1 -6.04 16.82 -69.60
CA MET A 1 -5.07 16.22 -68.64
C MET A 1 -4.91 17.06 -67.38
N ALA A 2 -4.82 18.36 -67.43
CA ALA A 2 -4.64 19.27 -66.27
C ALA A 2 -5.74 19.21 -65.19
N SER A 3 -7.02 19.01 -65.57
CA SER A 3 -8.14 18.99 -64.65
C SER A 3 -8.13 17.75 -63.70
N LYS A 4 -7.73 16.57 -64.21
CA LYS A 4 -7.62 15.35 -63.41
C LYS A 4 -6.44 15.42 -62.43
N LEU A 5 -5.34 16.07 -62.80
CA LEU A 5 -4.18 16.25 -61.96
C LEU A 5 -4.49 17.14 -60.76
N ASN A 6 -5.30 18.20 -60.97
CA ASN A 6 -5.72 19.12 -59.92
C ASN A 6 -6.68 18.48 -58.91
N THR A 7 -7.52 17.55 -59.36
CA THR A 7 -8.46 16.81 -58.48
C THR A 7 -7.69 15.80 -57.61
N ILE A 8 -6.71 15.10 -58.18
CA ILE A 8 -5.87 14.14 -57.42
C ILE A 8 -5.03 14.87 -56.39
N GLY A 9 -4.44 16.02 -56.70
CA GLY A 9 -3.68 16.82 -55.75
C GLY A 9 -4.50 17.32 -54.57
N LYS A 10 -5.76 17.75 -54.81
CA LYS A 10 -6.70 18.16 -53.76
C LYS A 10 -7.09 16.98 -52.86
N SER A 11 -7.36 15.81 -53.44
CA SER A 11 -7.68 14.59 -52.66
C SER A 11 -6.53 14.14 -51.78
N ILE A 12 -5.28 14.19 -52.27
CA ILE A 12 -4.09 13.85 -51.47
C ILE A 12 -3.89 14.86 -50.34
N ALA A 13 -4.09 16.15 -50.56
CA ALA A 13 -4.00 17.17 -49.55
C ALA A 13 -5.04 16.99 -48.43
N VAL A 14 -6.26 16.64 -48.75
CA VAL A 14 -7.33 16.35 -47.75
C VAL A 14 -7.00 15.11 -46.94
N VAL A 15 -6.52 14.05 -47.56
CA VAL A 15 -6.11 12.83 -46.85
C VAL A 15 -4.93 13.12 -45.88
N MET A 16 -3.98 13.92 -46.34
CA MET A 16 -2.83 14.29 -45.49
C MET A 16 -3.24 15.12 -44.25
N VAL A 17 -4.18 16.04 -44.40
CA VAL A 17 -4.72 16.83 -43.27
C VAL A 17 -5.48 15.94 -42.27
N VAL A 18 -6.23 14.94 -42.73
CA VAL A 18 -6.99 14.02 -41.89
C VAL A 18 -6.00 13.12 -41.07
N VAL A 19 -4.89 12.69 -41.69
CA VAL A 19 -3.86 11.88 -40.98
C VAL A 19 -3.18 12.67 -39.89
N PHE A 20 -2.91 13.96 -40.07
CA PHE A 20 -2.30 14.82 -39.06
C PHE A 20 -3.27 15.22 -37.93
N ALA A 21 -4.57 15.21 -38.17
CA ALA A 21 -5.59 15.48 -37.15
C ALA A 21 -5.90 14.28 -36.26
N SER A 22 -5.46 13.08 -36.64
CA SER A 22 -5.73 11.83 -35.92
C SER A 22 -4.80 11.54 -34.73
N CYS A 23 -3.77 12.35 -34.47
CA CYS A 23 -2.74 12.03 -33.50
C CYS A 23 -2.63 13.04 -32.34
N THR A 24 -3.74 13.49 -31.73
CA THR A 24 -3.63 14.37 -30.56
C THR A 24 -4.70 14.20 -29.50
N LYS A 25 -5.06 12.95 -29.19
CA LYS A 25 -5.62 12.67 -27.87
C LYS A 25 -4.80 11.56 -27.22
N TYR A 26 -3.59 11.87 -26.80
CA TYR A 26 -3.10 11.26 -25.59
C TYR A 26 -4.15 11.63 -24.54
N GLY A 27 -4.92 10.66 -24.09
CA GLY A 27 -5.72 10.80 -22.88
C GLY A 27 -4.75 10.92 -21.73
N TYR A 28 -4.17 12.12 -21.56
CA TYR A 28 -3.44 12.46 -20.33
C TYR A 28 -4.52 12.51 -19.26
N ILE A 29 -4.65 11.39 -18.56
CA ILE A 29 -5.38 11.36 -17.30
C ILE A 29 -4.43 12.06 -16.33
N ASP A 30 -4.72 13.33 -16.06
CA ASP A 30 -4.09 14.01 -14.93
C ASP A 30 -4.55 13.27 -13.67
N GLY A 31 -3.70 12.34 -13.21
CA GLY A 31 -3.94 11.58 -11.99
C GLY A 31 -3.87 12.44 -10.72
N GLY A 32 -3.66 13.75 -10.87
CA GLY A 32 -3.38 14.66 -9.78
C GLY A 32 -2.02 14.37 -9.13
N LEU A 33 -1.56 15.25 -8.28
CA LEU A 33 -0.49 14.97 -7.35
C LEU A 33 -1.06 14.09 -6.24
N SER A 34 -0.48 12.92 -6.02
CA SER A 34 -0.81 12.09 -4.87
C SER A 34 -0.54 12.90 -3.60
N ASN A 35 -1.60 13.36 -2.95
CA ASN A 35 -1.47 14.03 -1.66
C ASN A 35 -1.37 12.96 -0.57
N GLY A 36 -0.20 12.80 0.02
CA GLY A 36 0.03 11.88 1.14
C GLY A 36 -0.47 12.43 2.48
N VAL A 37 -0.96 13.67 2.55
CA VAL A 37 -1.41 14.33 3.79
C VAL A 37 -2.91 14.55 3.74
N HIS A 38 -3.60 14.06 4.76
CA HIS A 38 -5.06 14.14 4.90
C HIS A 38 -5.42 14.82 6.22
N ASP A 39 -6.23 15.88 6.17
CA ASP A 39 -6.71 16.64 7.34
C ASP A 39 -7.92 15.95 7.99
N CYS A 40 -7.84 14.64 8.14
CA CYS A 40 -8.87 13.82 8.76
C CYS A 40 -8.22 12.72 9.61
N THR A 41 -9.00 12.07 10.47
CA THR A 41 -8.55 10.91 11.23
C THR A 41 -8.28 9.72 10.31
N MET A 42 -7.49 8.76 10.78
CA MET A 42 -7.25 7.52 10.02
C MET A 42 -8.57 6.76 9.76
N TRP A 43 -9.49 6.82 10.71
CA TRP A 43 -10.82 6.25 10.56
C TRP A 43 -11.60 6.89 9.40
N GLU A 44 -11.63 8.22 9.34
CA GLU A 44 -12.31 8.97 8.26
C GLU A 44 -11.62 8.74 6.91
N TYR A 45 -10.28 8.68 6.90
CA TYR A 45 -9.52 8.38 5.70
C TYR A 45 -9.94 7.04 5.06
N PHE A 46 -10.12 5.99 5.84
CA PHE A 46 -10.54 4.69 5.31
C PHE A 46 -11.90 4.75 4.61
N HIS A 47 -12.80 5.63 5.03
CA HIS A 47 -14.09 5.82 4.38
C HIS A 47 -14.03 6.59 3.06
N THR A 48 -12.88 7.19 2.71
CA THR A 48 -12.73 7.89 1.43
C THR A 48 -12.48 6.95 0.25
N ASP A 49 -12.07 5.71 0.50
CA ASP A 49 -11.75 4.71 -0.52
C ASP A 49 -12.25 3.33 -0.11
N SER A 50 -13.52 3.08 -0.37
CA SER A 50 -14.20 1.83 -0.03
C SER A 50 -13.58 0.62 -0.72
N TYR A 51 -13.09 0.77 -1.94
CA TYR A 51 -12.47 -0.33 -2.67
C TYR A 51 -11.28 -0.94 -1.91
N ASN A 52 -10.44 -0.11 -1.34
CA ASN A 52 -9.27 -0.56 -0.61
C ASN A 52 -9.54 -0.88 0.86
N TRP A 53 -10.52 -0.25 1.52
CA TRP A 53 -10.60 -0.27 2.99
C TRP A 53 -11.89 -0.81 3.60
N ASP A 54 -12.96 -1.12 2.83
CA ASP A 54 -14.23 -1.58 3.39
C ASP A 54 -14.08 -2.79 4.33
N SER A 55 -13.36 -3.82 3.90
CA SER A 55 -13.14 -5.00 4.74
C SER A 55 -12.29 -4.70 5.98
N THR A 56 -11.37 -3.74 5.87
CA THR A 56 -10.54 -3.26 6.99
C THR A 56 -11.37 -2.52 8.01
N ILE A 57 -12.28 -1.65 7.56
CA ILE A 57 -13.25 -0.95 8.42
C ILE A 57 -14.07 -1.96 9.22
N ILE A 58 -14.67 -2.95 8.54
CA ILE A 58 -15.47 -4.00 9.18
C ILE A 58 -14.62 -4.78 10.20
N MET A 59 -13.37 -5.10 9.84
CA MET A 59 -12.47 -5.84 10.73
C MET A 59 -12.09 -5.04 11.98
N ILE A 60 -11.85 -3.74 11.85
CA ILE A 60 -11.56 -2.82 12.95
C ILE A 60 -12.74 -2.71 13.89
N GLU A 61 -13.96 -2.54 13.36
CA GLU A 61 -15.19 -2.47 14.15
C GLU A 61 -15.46 -3.79 14.88
N HIS A 62 -15.35 -4.90 14.15
CA HIS A 62 -15.56 -6.23 14.71
C HIS A 62 -14.53 -6.58 15.82
N ALA A 63 -13.31 -6.08 15.71
CA ALA A 63 -12.26 -6.22 16.72
C ALA A 63 -12.41 -5.25 17.92
N GLY A 64 -13.35 -4.29 17.88
CA GLY A 64 -13.53 -3.27 18.90
C GLY A 64 -12.37 -2.27 19.01
N LEU A 65 -11.64 -2.03 17.91
CA LEU A 65 -10.42 -1.21 17.92
C LEU A 65 -10.60 0.19 17.29
N LYS A 66 -11.82 0.59 16.95
CA LYS A 66 -12.12 1.89 16.31
C LYS A 66 -11.46 3.08 17.01
N SER A 67 -11.46 3.09 18.34
CA SER A 67 -10.90 4.18 19.13
C SER A 67 -9.40 4.46 18.88
N LEU A 68 -8.66 3.48 18.42
CA LEU A 68 -7.25 3.67 18.03
C LEU A 68 -7.11 4.45 16.71
N PHE A 69 -8.08 4.33 15.83
CA PHE A 69 -8.04 4.90 14.49
C PHE A 69 -8.71 6.28 14.41
N ASP A 70 -9.72 6.54 15.26
CA ASP A 70 -10.39 7.84 15.36
C ASP A 70 -9.72 8.79 16.37
N GLY A 71 -8.66 8.35 17.05
CA GLY A 71 -7.88 9.15 17.99
C GLY A 71 -8.55 9.34 19.36
N THR A 72 -9.65 8.62 19.67
CA THR A 72 -10.29 8.68 20.98
C THR A 72 -9.70 7.71 22.01
N GLY A 73 -8.91 6.73 21.53
CA GLY A 73 -8.25 5.73 22.35
C GLY A 73 -7.05 6.23 23.15
N GLU A 74 -6.31 5.29 23.73
CA GLU A 74 -5.12 5.52 24.52
C GLU A 74 -3.98 6.16 23.71
N TYR A 75 -3.76 5.66 22.50
CA TYR A 75 -2.70 6.15 21.60
C TYR A 75 -3.30 7.20 20.66
N LYS A 76 -2.72 8.41 20.69
CA LYS A 76 -3.19 9.54 19.88
C LYS A 76 -2.53 9.63 18.51
N ASP A 77 -1.44 8.91 18.31
CA ASP A 77 -0.65 8.91 17.10
C ASP A 77 -0.05 7.52 16.89
N ILE A 78 -0.54 6.82 15.89
CA ILE A 78 -0.17 5.43 15.62
C ILE A 78 0.38 5.27 14.20
N THR A 79 1.11 4.20 13.97
CA THR A 79 1.41 3.71 12.62
C THR A 79 0.65 2.41 12.39
N PHE A 80 -0.11 2.37 11.32
CA PHE A 80 -0.84 1.18 10.92
C PHE A 80 -0.28 0.61 9.62
N PHE A 81 0.18 -0.62 9.65
CA PHE A 81 0.48 -1.40 8.45
C PHE A 81 -0.81 -1.96 7.91
N GLY A 82 -1.45 -1.16 7.02
CA GLY A 82 -2.85 -1.32 6.65
C GLY A 82 -3.12 -2.51 5.74
N LEU A 83 -3.98 -3.39 6.21
CA LEU A 83 -4.52 -4.49 5.42
C LEU A 83 -5.52 -3.96 4.40
N THR A 84 -5.38 -4.32 3.14
CA THR A 84 -6.36 -3.97 2.12
C THR A 84 -7.53 -4.96 2.10
N SER A 85 -8.68 -4.53 1.56
CA SER A 85 -9.85 -5.39 1.37
C SER A 85 -9.51 -6.67 0.58
N LEU A 86 -8.57 -6.58 -0.38
CA LEU A 86 -8.12 -7.74 -1.15
C LEU A 86 -7.32 -8.75 -0.32
N SER A 87 -6.44 -8.28 0.58
CA SER A 87 -5.70 -9.15 1.50
C SER A 87 -6.65 -9.87 2.46
N ILE A 88 -7.65 -9.15 2.99
CA ILE A 88 -8.66 -9.72 3.89
C ILE A 88 -9.52 -10.73 3.13
N ARG A 89 -9.98 -10.40 1.91
CA ARG A 89 -10.75 -11.33 1.08
C ARG A 89 -10.00 -12.64 0.82
N ARG A 90 -8.70 -12.57 0.54
CA ARG A 90 -7.86 -13.76 0.37
C ARG A 90 -7.85 -14.59 1.66
N TYR A 91 -7.66 -13.96 2.81
CA TYR A 91 -7.70 -14.64 4.09
C TYR A 91 -9.03 -15.35 4.34
N LEU A 92 -10.16 -14.72 4.01
CA LEU A 92 -11.48 -15.35 4.11
C LEU A 92 -11.54 -16.63 3.27
N LEU A 93 -11.13 -16.55 2.01
CA LEU A 93 -11.13 -17.71 1.09
C LEU A 93 -10.21 -18.84 1.57
N GLU A 94 -9.01 -18.51 2.05
CA GLU A 94 -8.03 -19.51 2.53
C GLU A 94 -8.49 -20.22 3.80
N ASN A 95 -9.38 -19.61 4.60
CA ASN A 95 -9.86 -20.15 5.87
C ASN A 95 -11.34 -20.58 5.86
N GLY A 96 -12.01 -20.47 4.71
CA GLY A 96 -13.41 -20.89 4.57
C GLY A 96 -14.43 -19.98 5.25
N TYR A 97 -14.08 -18.71 5.49
CA TYR A 97 -15.02 -17.71 5.98
C TYR A 97 -15.75 -17.03 4.81
N GLU A 98 -17.04 -16.73 4.99
CA GLU A 98 -17.83 -16.00 3.99
C GLU A 98 -17.70 -14.49 4.18
N ARG A 99 -17.64 -14.02 5.43
CA ARG A 99 -17.62 -12.61 5.80
C ARG A 99 -16.53 -12.33 6.84
N VAL A 100 -16.12 -11.08 6.94
CA VAL A 100 -15.15 -10.62 7.95
C VAL A 100 -15.67 -10.87 9.37
N THR A 101 -16.98 -10.74 9.59
CA THR A 101 -17.63 -10.98 10.87
C THR A 101 -17.71 -12.45 11.29
N ASP A 102 -17.40 -13.38 10.38
CA ASP A 102 -17.32 -14.81 10.69
C ASP A 102 -15.96 -15.17 11.31
N ILE A 103 -14.96 -14.29 11.18
CA ILE A 103 -13.68 -14.44 11.86
C ILE A 103 -13.90 -14.16 13.36
N PRO A 104 -13.43 -15.02 14.28
CA PRO A 104 -13.54 -14.73 15.71
C PRO A 104 -12.98 -13.35 16.08
N GLU A 105 -13.70 -12.56 16.88
CA GLU A 105 -13.32 -11.21 17.29
C GLU A 105 -11.87 -11.13 17.82
N GLY A 106 -11.52 -12.05 18.73
CA GLY A 106 -10.18 -12.14 19.29
C GLY A 106 -9.09 -12.37 18.24
N LYS A 107 -9.42 -13.07 17.14
CA LYS A 107 -8.48 -13.27 16.02
C LYS A 107 -8.32 -12.01 15.19
N CYS A 108 -9.40 -11.29 14.90
CA CYS A 108 -9.33 -9.98 14.25
C CYS A 108 -8.49 -9.00 15.07
N LYS A 109 -8.71 -8.96 16.37
CA LYS A 109 -7.97 -8.12 17.32
C LYS A 109 -6.48 -8.47 17.33
N ASP A 110 -6.15 -9.76 17.42
CA ASP A 110 -4.77 -10.24 17.39
C ASP A 110 -4.03 -9.80 16.12
N ILE A 111 -4.64 -10.00 14.95
CA ILE A 111 -4.07 -9.62 13.67
C ILE A 111 -3.83 -8.11 13.59
N LEU A 112 -4.84 -7.30 13.90
CA LEU A 112 -4.72 -5.86 13.82
C LEU A 112 -3.68 -5.30 14.80
N GLN A 113 -3.64 -5.80 16.04
CA GLN A 113 -2.68 -5.36 17.04
C GLN A 113 -1.22 -5.68 16.68
N LYS A 114 -0.96 -6.74 15.92
CA LYS A 114 0.37 -7.05 15.39
C LYS A 114 0.84 -6.08 14.31
N LEU A 115 -0.09 -5.36 13.67
CA LEU A 115 0.17 -4.42 12.59
C LEU A 115 0.05 -2.95 13.02
N ILE A 116 -0.20 -2.68 14.31
CA ILE A 116 -0.29 -1.34 14.86
C ILE A 116 0.93 -1.06 15.75
N VAL A 117 1.67 -0.01 15.41
CA VAL A 117 2.78 0.52 16.23
C VAL A 117 2.30 1.76 16.97
N PRO A 118 2.45 1.86 18.31
CA PRO A 118 1.89 2.94 19.12
C PRO A 118 2.74 4.23 19.06
N LYS A 119 3.16 4.62 17.88
CA LYS A 119 3.87 5.89 17.58
C LYS A 119 3.78 6.18 16.09
N ARG A 120 3.95 7.45 15.70
CA ARG A 120 4.13 7.85 14.30
C ARG A 120 5.50 7.39 13.82
N LEU A 121 5.53 6.73 12.67
CA LEU A 121 6.73 6.26 12.01
C LEU A 121 6.60 6.52 10.51
N MET A 122 7.43 7.39 9.99
CA MET A 122 7.47 7.71 8.58
C MET A 122 8.46 6.78 7.84
N LEU A 123 8.37 6.71 6.52
CA LEU A 123 9.29 5.94 5.69
C LEU A 123 10.76 6.32 5.94
N GLU A 124 11.02 7.60 6.11
CA GLU A 124 12.35 8.18 6.37
C GLU A 124 12.92 7.86 7.74
N ASP A 125 12.08 7.48 8.70
CA ASP A 125 12.52 7.05 10.04
C ASP A 125 13.03 5.60 10.05
N VAL A 126 12.76 4.84 8.97
CA VAL A 126 13.16 3.44 8.88
C VAL A 126 14.53 3.31 8.21
N PRO A 127 15.52 2.70 8.88
CA PRO A 127 16.87 2.59 8.36
C PRO A 127 16.95 1.78 7.09
N ARG A 128 18.02 2.02 6.33
CA ARG A 128 18.38 1.20 5.17
C ARG A 128 18.79 -0.17 5.63
N GLY A 129 18.23 -1.18 4.99
CA GLY A 129 18.62 -2.56 5.13
C GLY A 129 19.21 -3.14 3.86
N ASN A 130 19.60 -4.41 3.93
CA ASN A 130 20.13 -5.14 2.80
C ASN A 130 18.99 -5.76 1.97
N ARG A 131 19.01 -5.55 0.66
CA ARG A 131 18.06 -6.16 -0.28
C ARG A 131 18.08 -7.71 -0.22
N LEU A 132 19.19 -8.30 0.17
CA LEU A 132 19.39 -9.76 0.26
C LEU A 132 18.60 -10.41 1.41
N ASN A 133 17.98 -9.63 2.28
CA ASN A 133 17.06 -10.14 3.31
C ASN A 133 15.72 -10.62 2.72
N THR A 134 15.58 -10.65 1.40
CA THR A 134 14.41 -11.16 0.70
C THR A 134 14.45 -12.68 0.61
N GLY A 135 13.57 -13.35 1.33
CA GLY A 135 13.31 -14.78 1.19
C GLY A 135 14.16 -15.69 2.07
N GLY A 136 13.69 -15.97 3.28
CA GLY A 136 14.17 -17.08 4.11
C GLY A 136 15.54 -16.94 4.75
N ALA A 137 16.24 -15.82 4.54
CA ALA A 137 17.48 -15.54 5.25
C ALA A 137 17.19 -15.08 6.67
N THR A 138 17.95 -15.57 7.62
CA THR A 138 17.99 -15.07 8.99
C THR A 138 18.22 -13.56 8.95
N PHE A 139 17.27 -12.78 9.49
CA PHE A 139 17.43 -11.34 9.63
C PHE A 139 18.66 -11.06 10.48
N THR A 140 19.67 -10.48 9.87
CA THR A 140 20.81 -9.95 10.63
C THR A 140 20.38 -8.61 11.23
N GLU A 141 20.57 -8.42 12.52
CA GLU A 141 20.13 -7.23 13.28
C GLU A 141 20.75 -5.91 12.78
N TYR A 142 21.65 -5.97 11.83
CA TYR A 142 22.42 -4.81 11.35
C TYR A 142 21.75 -4.02 10.22
N ASP A 143 20.66 -4.54 9.64
CA ASP A 143 20.11 -4.01 8.39
C ASP A 143 18.63 -3.57 8.50
N GLY A 144 18.22 -3.06 9.64
CA GLY A 144 16.86 -2.61 9.89
C GLY A 144 16.63 -2.21 11.34
N MET A 145 15.37 -2.09 11.73
CA MET A 145 14.99 -1.77 13.10
C MET A 145 13.92 -2.71 13.63
N ARG A 146 14.03 -3.03 14.91
CA ARG A 146 12.95 -3.67 15.66
C ARG A 146 11.92 -2.63 16.07
N CYS A 147 10.66 -2.96 15.91
CA CYS A 147 9.55 -2.06 16.18
C CYS A 147 8.49 -2.79 17.01
N PRO A 148 8.34 -2.47 18.31
CA PRO A 148 7.28 -3.03 19.12
C PRO A 148 5.91 -2.62 18.55
N ALA A 149 5.07 -3.61 18.26
CA ALA A 149 3.65 -3.42 17.93
C ALA A 149 2.81 -3.48 19.20
N LEU A 150 1.51 -3.20 19.11
CA LEU A 150 0.59 -3.40 20.24
C LEU A 150 0.59 -4.86 20.73
N ARG A 151 0.87 -5.77 19.81
CA ARG A 151 1.08 -7.18 20.12
C ARG A 151 2.26 -7.73 19.34
N GLY A 152 3.32 -8.15 20.05
CA GLY A 152 4.53 -8.69 19.44
C GLY A 152 5.46 -7.62 18.86
N GLU A 153 6.29 -8.00 17.92
CA GLU A 153 7.35 -7.16 17.37
C GLU A 153 7.43 -7.31 15.85
N LEU A 154 7.63 -6.19 15.17
CA LEU A 154 7.92 -6.10 13.75
C LEU A 154 9.41 -5.80 13.53
N PHE A 155 9.93 -6.27 12.41
CA PHE A 155 11.23 -5.85 11.89
C PHE A 155 11.01 -5.06 10.60
N LEU A 156 11.55 -3.85 10.55
CA LEU A 156 11.34 -2.89 9.47
C LEU A 156 12.67 -2.50 8.83
N TRP A 157 12.70 -2.39 7.51
CA TRP A 157 13.85 -1.86 6.77
C TRP A 157 13.43 -1.27 5.43
N THR A 158 14.28 -0.43 4.89
CA THR A 158 14.09 0.13 3.55
C THR A 158 15.24 -0.26 2.62
N PHE A 159 14.97 -0.30 1.34
CA PHE A 159 16.02 -0.39 0.32
C PHE A 159 15.67 0.42 -0.93
N LEU A 160 16.66 0.74 -1.75
CA LEU A 160 16.47 1.35 -3.06
C LEU A 160 16.28 0.28 -4.12
N LYS A 161 15.21 0.40 -4.90
CA LYS A 161 15.05 -0.43 -6.09
C LYS A 161 16.08 -0.06 -7.16
N ASP A 162 16.41 -1.03 -8.02
CA ASP A 162 17.11 -0.73 -9.26
C ASP A 162 16.11 -0.15 -10.27
N TYR A 163 16.56 0.71 -11.14
CA TYR A 163 15.75 1.30 -12.20
C TYR A 163 16.45 1.17 -13.55
N GLN A 164 15.81 0.54 -14.53
CA GLN A 164 16.32 0.33 -15.89
C GLN A 164 17.76 -0.23 -15.94
N GLY A 165 18.07 -1.17 -15.06
CA GLY A 165 19.39 -1.78 -14.97
C GLY A 165 20.44 -0.97 -14.22
N VAL A 166 20.09 0.22 -13.71
CA VAL A 166 20.97 1.02 -12.85
C VAL A 166 20.70 0.65 -11.40
N PRO A 167 21.68 0.11 -10.66
CA PRO A 167 21.54 -0.25 -9.25
C PRO A 167 21.18 0.98 -8.39
N HIS A 168 20.24 0.80 -7.49
CA HIS A 168 19.81 1.81 -6.48
C HIS A 168 19.31 3.16 -7.07
N ALA A 169 18.90 3.19 -8.35
CA ALA A 169 18.36 4.40 -9.01
C ALA A 169 16.83 4.52 -8.92
N GLY A 170 16.15 3.54 -8.35
CA GLY A 170 14.69 3.52 -8.19
C GLY A 170 14.21 4.09 -6.86
N GLY A 171 12.90 3.98 -6.63
CA GLY A 171 12.27 4.45 -5.40
C GLY A 171 12.67 3.65 -4.16
N VAL A 172 12.53 4.28 -3.00
CA VAL A 172 12.67 3.63 -1.70
C VAL A 172 11.48 2.72 -1.45
N VAL A 173 11.75 1.49 -1.03
CA VAL A 173 10.74 0.49 -0.67
C VAL A 173 10.84 0.20 0.81
N LEU A 174 9.70 0.24 1.50
CA LEU A 174 9.57 -0.20 2.88
C LEU A 174 9.18 -1.67 2.91
N ASN A 175 9.84 -2.42 3.76
CA ASN A 175 9.54 -3.81 4.03
C ASN A 175 9.30 -4.03 5.51
N LEU A 176 8.53 -5.05 5.81
CA LEU A 176 8.35 -5.53 7.16
C LEU A 176 8.37 -7.06 7.22
N ALA A 177 8.72 -7.59 8.39
CA ALA A 177 8.57 -8.98 8.73
C ALA A 177 8.08 -9.10 10.17
N SER A 178 7.29 -10.14 10.44
CA SER A 178 6.90 -10.47 11.80
C SER A 178 8.09 -11.11 12.55
N ARG A 179 8.32 -10.68 13.78
CA ARG A 179 9.25 -11.34 14.71
C ARG A 179 8.55 -12.38 15.59
N ASN A 180 7.23 -12.51 15.43
CA ASN A 180 6.41 -13.42 16.24
C ASN A 180 6.35 -14.84 15.64
N VAL A 181 6.79 -15.01 14.39
CA VAL A 181 6.75 -16.26 13.64
C VAL A 181 8.15 -16.60 13.15
N GLU A 182 8.64 -17.79 13.49
CA GLU A 182 9.92 -18.28 12.97
C GLU A 182 9.81 -18.53 11.47
N GLY A 183 10.79 -18.02 10.71
CA GLY A 183 10.78 -18.12 9.25
C GLY A 183 9.74 -17.27 8.54
N ALA A 184 9.22 -16.23 9.22
CA ALA A 184 8.31 -15.28 8.58
C ALA A 184 8.91 -14.69 7.29
N GLU A 185 8.09 -14.65 6.25
CA GLU A 185 8.46 -14.04 4.98
C GLU A 185 8.47 -12.51 5.10
N ASN A 186 9.24 -11.88 4.20
CA ASN A 186 9.24 -10.43 4.09
C ASN A 186 8.00 -9.96 3.34
N GLU A 187 7.35 -8.94 3.88
CA GLU A 187 6.22 -8.30 3.24
C GLU A 187 6.62 -6.91 2.73
N VAL A 188 6.19 -6.60 1.52
CA VAL A 188 6.46 -5.32 0.86
C VAL A 188 5.31 -4.36 1.09
N ILE A 189 5.62 -3.13 1.46
CA ILE A 189 4.65 -2.05 1.55
C ILE A 189 4.36 -1.52 0.14
N ALA A 190 3.07 -1.48 -0.22
CA ALA A 190 2.62 -0.99 -1.52
C ALA A 190 2.59 0.55 -1.58
N SER A 191 2.10 1.18 -0.52
CA SER A 191 2.07 2.65 -0.38
C SER A 191 2.48 3.05 1.02
N SER A 192 3.39 4.01 1.14
CA SER A 192 3.90 4.50 2.42
C SER A 192 3.55 5.97 2.63
N ASN A 193 3.67 6.43 3.88
CA ASN A 193 3.50 7.83 4.28
C ASN A 193 2.10 8.43 3.97
N ILE A 194 1.04 7.63 4.10
CA ILE A 194 -0.32 8.15 4.10
C ILE A 194 -0.56 8.76 5.48
N GLN A 195 -0.44 10.07 5.58
CA GLN A 195 -0.51 10.81 6.84
C GLN A 195 -1.94 11.24 7.14
N THR A 196 -2.33 11.06 8.38
CA THR A 196 -3.63 11.49 8.93
C THR A 196 -3.40 12.25 10.22
N THR A 197 -4.45 12.85 10.79
CA THR A 197 -4.36 13.55 12.07
C THR A 197 -4.13 12.61 13.26
N THR A 198 -4.40 11.33 13.11
CA THR A 198 -4.24 10.31 14.16
C THR A 198 -3.12 9.31 13.88
N GLY A 199 -2.28 9.56 12.89
CA GLY A 199 -1.14 8.70 12.60
C GLY A 199 -0.77 8.58 11.12
N VAL A 200 -0.06 7.51 10.81
CA VAL A 200 0.42 7.18 9.46
C VAL A 200 -0.05 5.79 9.06
N VAL A 201 -0.53 5.64 7.84
CA VAL A 201 -0.81 4.34 7.22
C VAL A 201 0.28 4.00 6.22
N HIS A 202 0.79 2.79 6.33
CA HIS A 202 1.58 2.12 5.30
C HIS A 202 0.77 0.95 4.76
N SER A 203 0.22 1.10 3.56
CA SER A 203 -0.63 0.08 2.97
C SER A 203 0.17 -1.15 2.58
N LEU A 204 -0.20 -2.30 3.10
CA LEU A 204 0.34 -3.59 2.70
C LEU A 204 -0.04 -3.93 1.26
N ASN A 205 0.78 -4.74 0.62
CA ASN A 205 0.48 -5.22 -0.71
C ASN A 205 -0.75 -6.16 -0.67
N TYR A 206 -1.49 -6.23 -1.78
CA TYR A 206 -2.69 -7.06 -1.91
C TYR A 206 -2.42 -8.58 -1.74
N ASP A 207 -1.17 -9.02 -1.89
CA ASP A 207 -0.73 -10.40 -1.74
C ASP A 207 -0.27 -10.76 -0.32
N PHE A 208 -0.33 -9.81 0.62
CA PHE A 208 -0.03 -10.02 2.02
C PHE A 208 -0.75 -11.26 2.59
N ARG A 209 -0.04 -12.05 3.38
CA ARG A 209 -0.55 -13.29 3.97
C ARG A 209 -0.44 -13.28 5.49
N PHE A 210 -1.59 -13.41 6.14
CA PHE A 210 -1.68 -13.44 7.60
C PHE A 210 -0.93 -14.58 8.28
N ARG A 211 -0.64 -15.67 7.56
CA ARG A 211 0.14 -16.79 8.11
C ARG A 211 1.57 -16.43 8.49
N ASN A 212 2.07 -15.34 7.94
CA ASN A 212 3.41 -14.85 8.20
C ASN A 212 3.47 -13.94 9.44
N PHE A 213 2.34 -13.77 10.16
CA PHE A 213 2.19 -12.80 11.26
C PHE A 213 1.51 -13.36 12.52
#